data_8bbe8ac6dde64487ec78e4d3e711d067
#
_entry.id   8bbe8ac6dde64487ec78e4d3e711d067
#
_cell.length_a   1.000
_cell.length_b   1.000
_cell.length_c   1.000
_cell.angle_alpha   90.00
_cell.angle_beta   90.00
_cell.angle_gamma   90.00
#
_symmetry.space_group_name_H-M   'P 1'
#
loop_
_entity.id
_entity.type
_entity.pdbx_description
1 polymer ?
#
loop_
_entity_poly.entity_id
_entity_poly.type
_entity_poly.pdbx_seq_one_letter_code
_entity_poly.pdbx_strand_id
1 'polypeptide(L)'
;MSVKIKLSILFTSLIFFLKYAHADDIREANRLLSVTDMGSRFESKALDQTQKIIRTYTSIVNMSLSLILPQSVKSNIAKCYAEVYAWENFEPGITEIFAKNLSTREIRLLIDLKNLEENLIATEIDKNNNKDTTTK
;
A
#
# COMPACT_ATOMS: atom_id res chain seq x y z
N MET A 1 11.86 29.18 43.46
CA MET A 1 11.33 28.16 42.60
C MET A 1 12.47 27.23 42.17
N SER A 2 12.45 25.98 42.60
CA SER A 2 13.63 25.11 42.55
C SER A 2 14.01 24.70 41.12
N VAL A 3 15.32 24.66 40.86
CA VAL A 3 15.91 24.21 39.56
C VAL A 3 15.35 22.86 39.10
N LYS A 4 15.02 21.98 40.05
CA LYS A 4 14.42 20.66 39.80
C LYS A 4 13.05 20.72 39.10
N ILE A 5 12.23 21.73 39.43
CA ILE A 5 10.89 21.91 38.81
C ILE A 5 11.04 22.40 37.35
N LYS A 6 11.99 23.31 37.10
CA LYS A 6 12.25 23.81 35.72
C LYS A 6 12.81 22.70 34.83
N LEU A 7 13.67 21.84 35.34
CA LEU A 7 14.23 20.70 34.61
C LEU A 7 13.14 19.65 34.27
N SER A 8 12.22 19.39 35.20
CA SER A 8 11.10 18.45 34.96
C SER A 8 10.13 18.93 33.88
N ILE A 9 9.81 20.23 33.87
CA ILE A 9 8.91 20.82 32.85
C ILE A 9 9.57 20.78 31.47
N LEU A 10 10.88 21.00 31.41
CA LEU A 10 11.63 20.98 30.14
C LEU A 10 11.70 19.55 29.57
N PHE A 11 11.84 18.54 30.43
CA PHE A 11 11.87 17.14 30.03
C PHE A 11 10.50 16.62 29.55
N THR A 12 9.40 16.98 30.21
CA THR A 12 8.05 16.65 29.78
C THR A 12 7.68 17.33 28.46
N SER A 13 8.08 18.58 28.26
CA SER A 13 7.88 19.28 26.98
C SER A 13 8.60 18.59 25.82
N LEU A 14 9.85 18.13 26.03
CA LEU A 14 10.64 17.45 25.00
C LEU A 14 10.00 16.13 24.57
N ILE A 15 9.42 15.35 25.50
CA ILE A 15 8.72 14.10 25.18
C ILE A 15 7.46 14.34 24.33
N PHE A 16 6.74 15.43 24.57
CA PHE A 16 5.59 15.79 23.77
C PHE A 16 5.98 16.13 22.32
N PHE A 17 7.06 16.89 22.10
CA PHE A 17 7.52 17.22 20.74
C PHE A 17 7.91 16.00 19.91
N LEU A 18 8.53 14.99 20.51
CA LEU A 18 8.92 13.76 19.83
C LEU A 18 7.71 12.93 19.35
N LYS A 19 6.60 12.96 20.10
CA LYS A 19 5.37 12.25 19.69
C LYS A 19 4.65 12.94 18.53
N TYR A 20 4.68 14.26 18.47
CA TYR A 20 4.05 15.00 17.38
C TYR A 20 4.78 14.82 16.03
N ALA A 21 6.11 14.77 16.04
CA ALA A 21 6.87 14.51 14.82
C ALA A 21 6.53 13.15 14.21
N HIS A 22 6.43 12.12 15.02
CA HIS A 22 6.12 10.76 14.52
C HIS A 22 4.68 10.61 13.97
N ALA A 23 3.72 11.33 14.54
CA ALA A 23 2.34 11.33 14.04
C ALA A 23 2.22 11.96 12.64
N ASP A 24 3.01 12.97 12.35
CA ASP A 24 3.08 13.62 11.03
C ASP A 24 3.67 12.67 9.98
N ASP A 25 4.72 11.93 10.31
CA ASP A 25 5.37 10.97 9.43
C ASP A 25 4.40 9.83 9.05
N ILE A 26 3.64 9.30 10.01
CA ILE A 26 2.62 8.28 9.77
C ILE A 26 1.51 8.80 8.85
N ARG A 27 1.04 10.04 9.07
CA ARG A 27 0.00 10.64 8.24
C ARG A 27 0.45 10.82 6.80
N GLU A 28 1.65 11.32 6.58
CA GLU A 28 2.21 11.50 5.23
C GLU A 28 2.52 10.14 4.57
N ALA A 29 2.96 9.13 5.34
CA ALA A 29 3.14 7.78 4.83
C ALA A 29 1.80 7.17 4.35
N ASN A 30 0.73 7.29 5.12
CA ASN A 30 -0.61 6.86 4.69
C ASN A 30 -1.06 7.58 3.42
N ARG A 31 -0.80 8.89 3.31
CA ARG A 31 -1.10 9.66 2.11
C ARG A 31 -0.33 9.14 0.90
N LEU A 32 0.96 8.82 1.05
CA LEU A 32 1.76 8.24 -0.02
C LEU A 32 1.18 6.89 -0.49
N LEU A 33 0.82 6.00 0.44
CA LEU A 33 0.24 4.70 0.13
C LEU A 33 -1.10 4.85 -0.63
N SER A 34 -1.92 5.83 -0.24
CA SER A 34 -3.18 6.15 -0.91
C SER A 34 -2.96 6.68 -2.33
N VAL A 35 -2.09 7.69 -2.51
CA VAL A 35 -1.81 8.30 -3.82
C VAL A 35 -1.16 7.32 -4.80
N THR A 36 -0.34 6.38 -4.30
CA THR A 36 0.27 5.35 -5.14
C THR A 36 -0.63 4.14 -5.41
N ASP A 37 -1.86 4.14 -4.87
CA ASP A 37 -2.80 3.01 -4.95
C ASP A 37 -2.17 1.69 -4.51
N MET A 38 -1.38 1.75 -3.44
CA MET A 38 -0.62 0.59 -2.96
C MET A 38 -1.54 -0.56 -2.54
N GLY A 39 -2.69 -0.26 -1.94
CA GLY A 39 -3.68 -1.25 -1.51
C GLY A 39 -4.18 -2.11 -2.68
N SER A 40 -4.73 -1.49 -3.72
CA SER A 40 -5.23 -2.22 -4.91
C SER A 40 -4.13 -3.03 -5.59
N ARG A 41 -2.92 -2.47 -5.68
CA ARG A 41 -1.76 -3.18 -6.26
C ARG A 41 -1.37 -4.39 -5.44
N PHE A 42 -1.38 -4.27 -4.11
CA PHE A 42 -1.09 -5.37 -3.19
C PHE A 42 -2.12 -6.48 -3.33
N GLU A 43 -3.41 -6.16 -3.27
CA GLU A 43 -4.50 -7.12 -3.39
C GLU A 43 -4.54 -7.81 -4.76
N SER A 44 -4.34 -7.05 -5.84
CA SER A 44 -4.22 -7.61 -7.18
C SER A 44 -3.08 -8.62 -7.27
N LYS A 45 -1.93 -8.30 -6.67
CA LYS A 45 -0.78 -9.20 -6.64
C LYS A 45 -1.03 -10.45 -5.79
N ALA A 46 -1.69 -10.28 -4.65
CA ALA A 46 -2.09 -11.38 -3.77
C ALA A 46 -3.07 -12.33 -4.49
N LEU A 47 -4.04 -11.78 -5.23
CA LEU A 47 -4.99 -12.56 -6.03
C LEU A 47 -4.28 -13.35 -7.13
N ASP A 48 -3.35 -12.75 -7.87
CA ASP A 48 -2.56 -13.43 -8.91
C ASP A 48 -1.74 -14.60 -8.31
N GLN A 49 -1.09 -14.38 -7.17
CA GLN A 49 -0.37 -15.44 -6.46
C GLN A 49 -1.30 -16.56 -5.98
N THR A 50 -2.46 -16.22 -5.44
CA THR A 50 -3.47 -17.18 -5.02
C THR A 50 -3.93 -18.06 -6.17
N GLN A 51 -4.20 -17.48 -7.34
CA GLN A 51 -4.57 -18.22 -8.54
C GLN A 51 -3.46 -19.18 -8.99
N LYS A 52 -2.20 -18.78 -8.93
CA LYS A 52 -1.04 -19.63 -9.24
C LYS A 52 -0.97 -20.82 -8.29
N ILE A 53 -1.15 -20.59 -6.98
CA ILE A 53 -1.16 -21.65 -5.97
C ILE A 53 -2.29 -22.65 -6.25
N ILE A 54 -3.51 -22.16 -6.52
CA ILE A 54 -4.65 -23.04 -6.83
C ILE A 54 -4.39 -23.87 -8.08
N ARG A 55 -3.82 -23.29 -9.15
CA ARG A 55 -3.46 -24.01 -10.37
C ARG A 55 -2.41 -25.09 -10.10
N THR A 56 -1.36 -24.76 -9.37
CA THR A 56 -0.29 -25.71 -9.00
C THR A 56 -0.85 -26.85 -8.17
N TYR A 57 -1.65 -26.56 -7.15
CA TYR A 57 -2.26 -27.57 -6.30
C TYR A 57 -3.22 -28.48 -7.10
N THR A 58 -4.03 -27.90 -7.98
CA THR A 58 -4.92 -28.63 -8.88
C THR A 58 -4.12 -29.58 -9.78
N SER A 59 -3.00 -29.14 -10.33
CA SER A 59 -2.13 -29.97 -11.17
C SER A 59 -1.55 -31.16 -10.39
N ILE A 60 -1.05 -30.91 -9.18
CA ILE A 60 -0.49 -31.98 -8.31
C ILE A 60 -1.57 -33.04 -7.98
N VAL A 61 -2.77 -32.58 -7.58
CA VAL A 61 -3.87 -33.50 -7.25
C VAL A 61 -4.30 -34.35 -8.46
N ASN A 62 -4.42 -33.72 -9.64
CA ASN A 62 -4.77 -34.44 -10.87
C ASN A 62 -3.71 -35.47 -11.26
N MET A 63 -2.42 -35.15 -11.11
CA MET A 63 -1.33 -36.07 -11.43
C MET A 63 -1.22 -37.22 -10.42
N SER A 64 -1.43 -36.94 -9.14
CA SER A 64 -1.22 -37.92 -8.06
C SER A 64 -2.40 -38.84 -7.83
N LEU A 65 -3.63 -38.37 -8.00
CA LEU A 65 -4.85 -39.07 -7.61
C LEU A 65 -5.82 -39.29 -8.75
N SER A 66 -5.54 -38.82 -9.97
CA SER A 66 -6.46 -38.79 -11.12
C SER A 66 -7.83 -38.19 -10.76
N LEU A 67 -7.85 -37.30 -9.77
CA LEU A 67 -9.04 -36.64 -9.25
C LEU A 67 -9.08 -35.19 -9.69
N ILE A 68 -10.25 -34.68 -10.03
CA ILE A 68 -10.48 -33.27 -10.30
C ILE A 68 -10.76 -32.59 -8.97
N LEU A 69 -9.97 -31.55 -8.64
CA LEU A 69 -10.18 -30.75 -7.44
C LEU A 69 -11.55 -30.07 -7.49
N PRO A 70 -12.46 -30.33 -6.53
CA PRO A 70 -13.78 -29.70 -6.51
C PRO A 70 -13.73 -28.17 -6.51
N GLN A 71 -14.69 -27.53 -7.18
CA GLN A 71 -14.77 -26.07 -7.23
C GLN A 71 -14.95 -25.45 -5.85
N SER A 72 -15.67 -26.10 -4.94
CA SER A 72 -15.84 -25.68 -3.55
C SER A 72 -14.49 -25.57 -2.81
N VAL A 73 -13.59 -26.53 -3.01
CA VAL A 73 -12.25 -26.49 -2.40
C VAL A 73 -11.42 -25.32 -2.96
N LYS A 74 -11.46 -25.11 -4.28
CA LYS A 74 -10.78 -23.96 -4.92
C LYS A 74 -11.31 -22.63 -4.38
N SER A 75 -12.63 -22.52 -4.24
CA SER A 75 -13.28 -21.32 -3.69
C SER A 75 -12.90 -21.06 -2.23
N ASN A 76 -12.86 -22.11 -1.40
CA ASN A 76 -12.46 -22.00 0.00
C ASN A 76 -10.98 -21.59 0.14
N ILE A 77 -10.10 -22.14 -0.70
CA ILE A 77 -8.69 -21.70 -0.74
C ILE A 77 -8.62 -20.22 -1.13
N ALA A 78 -9.31 -19.81 -2.20
CA ALA A 78 -9.30 -18.41 -2.64
C ALA A 78 -9.80 -17.45 -1.55
N LYS A 79 -10.89 -17.82 -0.86
CA LYS A 79 -11.45 -17.02 0.24
C LYS A 79 -10.49 -16.91 1.40
N CYS A 80 -9.89 -18.01 1.84
CA CYS A 80 -8.91 -17.99 2.93
C CYS A 80 -7.70 -17.08 2.60
N TYR A 81 -7.18 -17.16 1.39
CA TYR A 81 -6.07 -16.28 0.96
C TYR A 81 -6.50 -14.82 0.88
N ALA A 82 -7.71 -14.51 0.38
CA ALA A 82 -8.23 -13.16 0.33
C ALA A 82 -8.36 -12.55 1.74
N GLU A 83 -8.81 -13.32 2.72
CA GLU A 83 -8.92 -12.87 4.11
C GLU A 83 -7.54 -12.62 4.75
N VAL A 84 -6.58 -13.52 4.52
CA VAL A 84 -5.21 -13.41 5.08
C VAL A 84 -4.44 -12.27 4.44
N TYR A 85 -4.58 -12.07 3.12
CA TYR A 85 -3.87 -11.06 2.34
C TYR A 85 -4.72 -9.82 2.06
N ALA A 86 -5.76 -9.56 2.85
CA ALA A 86 -6.47 -8.30 2.81
C ALA A 86 -5.53 -7.14 3.18
N TRP A 87 -5.61 -6.03 2.44
CA TRP A 87 -4.71 -4.88 2.61
C TRP A 87 -4.69 -4.34 4.04
N GLU A 88 -5.85 -4.31 4.69
CA GLU A 88 -6.02 -3.81 6.06
C GLU A 88 -5.12 -4.53 7.09
N ASN A 89 -4.73 -5.78 6.81
CA ASN A 89 -3.83 -6.54 7.68
C ASN A 89 -2.36 -6.08 7.56
N PHE A 90 -2.00 -5.45 6.46
CA PHE A 90 -0.62 -5.06 6.14
C PHE A 90 -0.39 -3.55 6.18
N GLU A 91 -1.43 -2.75 5.89
CA GLU A 91 -1.34 -1.30 5.81
C GLU A 91 -0.65 -0.66 7.02
N PRO A 92 -1.00 -0.98 8.28
CA PRO A 92 -0.37 -0.34 9.44
C PRO A 92 1.14 -0.62 9.50
N GLY A 93 1.55 -1.86 9.22
CA GLY A 93 2.97 -2.25 9.23
C GLY A 93 3.75 -1.59 8.10
N ILE A 94 3.18 -1.52 6.90
CA ILE A 94 3.81 -0.87 5.75
C ILE A 94 3.92 0.63 5.99
N THR A 95 2.88 1.28 6.50
CA THR A 95 2.89 2.70 6.90
C THR A 95 4.01 2.99 7.89
N GLU A 96 4.16 2.14 8.91
CA GLU A 96 5.21 2.30 9.92
C GLU A 96 6.62 2.16 9.32
N ILE A 97 6.81 1.24 8.38
CA ILE A 97 8.08 1.08 7.67
C ILE A 97 8.43 2.35 6.89
N PHE A 98 7.48 2.93 6.15
CA PHE A 98 7.70 4.19 5.44
C PHE A 98 8.00 5.34 6.39
N ALA A 99 7.20 5.51 7.45
CA ALA A 99 7.37 6.56 8.45
C ALA A 99 8.69 6.45 9.23
N LYS A 100 9.25 5.26 9.38
CA LYS A 100 10.54 5.07 10.06
C LYS A 100 11.76 5.27 9.15
N ASN A 101 11.62 5.01 7.86
CA ASN A 101 12.75 4.98 6.93
C ASN A 101 12.82 6.21 6.02
N LEU A 102 11.74 6.98 5.90
CA LEU A 102 11.68 8.18 5.09
C LEU A 102 11.30 9.38 5.95
N SER A 103 11.95 10.51 5.72
CA SER A 103 11.53 11.79 6.32
C SER A 103 10.23 12.28 5.66
N THR A 104 9.45 13.08 6.39
CA THR A 104 8.26 13.78 5.87
C THR A 104 8.53 14.49 4.52
N ARG A 105 9.71 15.07 4.36
CA ARG A 105 10.11 15.76 3.13
C ARG A 105 10.27 14.80 1.95
N GLU A 106 10.91 13.64 2.16
CA GLU A 106 11.08 12.63 1.13
C GLU A 106 9.73 12.03 0.72
N ILE A 107 8.86 11.75 1.68
CA ILE A 107 7.50 11.27 1.40
C ILE A 107 6.73 12.26 0.54
N ARG A 108 6.77 13.56 0.87
CA ARG A 108 6.10 14.62 0.07
C ARG A 108 6.67 14.73 -1.34
N LEU A 109 7.98 14.63 -1.50
CA LEU A 109 8.60 14.59 -2.83
C LEU A 109 8.12 13.41 -3.67
N LEU A 110 7.95 12.23 -3.07
CA LEU A 110 7.40 11.05 -3.77
C LEU A 110 5.94 11.26 -4.18
N ILE A 111 5.13 11.88 -3.33
CA ILE A 111 3.74 12.24 -3.65
C ILE A 111 3.70 13.24 -4.82
N ASP A 112 4.54 14.27 -4.79
CA ASP A 112 4.59 15.27 -5.84
C ASP A 112 5.04 14.68 -7.18
N LEU A 113 6.04 13.78 -7.17
CA LEU A 113 6.47 13.05 -8.36
C LEU A 113 5.34 12.21 -8.95
N LYS A 114 4.57 11.52 -8.10
CA LYS A 114 3.43 10.71 -8.56
C LYS A 114 2.34 11.57 -9.20
N ASN A 115 2.00 12.69 -8.58
CA ASN A 115 1.03 13.64 -9.14
C ASN A 115 1.48 14.23 -10.48
N LEU A 116 2.78 14.50 -10.65
CA LEU A 116 3.35 14.96 -11.92
C LEU A 116 3.25 13.89 -13.01
N GLU A 117 3.54 12.64 -12.68
CA GLU A 117 3.40 11.51 -13.61
C GLU A 117 1.95 11.40 -14.13
N GLU A 118 0.97 11.45 -13.24
CA GLU A 118 -0.46 11.37 -13.58
C GLU A 118 -0.90 12.54 -14.47
N ASN A 119 -0.45 13.75 -14.17
CA ASN A 119 -0.76 14.95 -14.98
C ASN A 119 -0.15 14.86 -16.38
N LEU A 120 1.07 14.31 -16.51
CA LEU A 120 1.70 14.12 -17.83
C LEU A 120 0.93 13.11 -18.67
N ILE A 121 0.53 11.97 -18.09
CA ILE A 121 -0.27 10.94 -18.77
C ILE A 121 -1.62 11.52 -19.22
N ALA A 122 -2.31 12.25 -18.35
CA ALA A 122 -3.58 12.89 -18.69
C ALA A 122 -3.42 13.87 -19.87
N THR A 123 -2.35 14.66 -19.90
CA THR A 123 -2.05 15.61 -20.97
C THR A 123 -1.75 14.91 -22.30
N GLU A 124 -1.09 13.76 -22.29
CA GLU A 124 -0.82 12.98 -23.50
C GLU A 124 -2.08 12.33 -24.07
N ILE A 125 -2.97 11.85 -23.20
CA ILE A 125 -4.26 11.28 -23.61
C ILE A 125 -5.13 12.34 -24.30
N ASP A 126 -5.21 13.55 -23.74
CA ASP A 126 -5.96 14.66 -24.31
C ASP A 126 -5.42 15.08 -25.68
N LYS A 127 -4.11 15.09 -25.87
CA LYS A 127 -3.48 15.39 -27.16
C LYS A 127 -3.80 14.33 -28.22
N ASN A 128 -3.83 13.07 -27.84
CA ASN A 128 -4.15 11.98 -28.76
C ASN A 128 -5.63 11.97 -29.17
N ASN A 129 -6.54 12.22 -28.22
CA ASN A 129 -7.97 12.32 -28.50
C ASN A 129 -8.33 13.51 -29.44
N ASN A 130 -7.61 14.62 -29.34
CA ASN A 130 -7.81 15.80 -30.20
C ASN A 130 -7.25 15.61 -31.64
N LYS A 131 -6.32 14.68 -31.86
CA LYS A 131 -5.80 14.36 -33.19
C LYS A 131 -6.78 13.56 -34.03
N ASP A 132 -7.56 12.68 -33.43
CA ASP A 132 -8.52 11.83 -34.14
C ASP A 132 -9.80 12.59 -34.57
N THR A 133 -10.09 13.75 -33.98
CA THR A 133 -11.25 14.58 -34.35
C THR A 133 -10.99 15.54 -35.50
N THR A 134 -9.74 15.68 -35.95
CA THR A 134 -9.38 16.67 -37.01
C THR A 134 -9.24 16.02 -38.41
N THR A 135 -9.54 14.72 -38.53
CA THR A 135 -9.40 13.96 -39.81
C THR A 135 -10.73 13.43 -40.34
N LYS A 136 -11.79 14.26 -40.25
CA LYS A 136 -13.07 13.99 -40.97
C LYS A 136 -13.46 15.14 -41.85
#